data_724f3916f7e647078dde7deb5a6a4840
#
_entry.id   724f3916f7e647078dde7deb5a6a4840
#
_cell.length_a   1.000
_cell.length_b   1.000
_cell.length_c   1.000
_cell.angle_alpha   90.00
_cell.angle_beta   90.00
_cell.angle_gamma   90.00
#
_symmetry.space_group_name_H-M   'P 1'
#
loop_
_entity.id
_entity.type
_entity.pdbx_description
1 polymer ?
#
loop_
_entity_poly.entity_id
_entity_poly.type
_entity_poly.pdbx_seq_one_letter_code
_entity_poly.pdbx_strand_id
1 'polypeptide(L)' 'DFIFIDADKESYIEYFDLCLPLVRKGGIIGADNILFPERFNQIMTDYLSHVRSKSNVQSVTIPIDNGEEITIKISE' A
#
# COMPACT_ATOMS: atom_id res chain seq x y z
N ASP A 1 5.16 1.32 14.24
CA ASP A 1 6.07 1.36 13.10
C ASP A 1 5.37 1.91 11.89
N PHE A 2 6.13 2.61 11.06
CA PHE A 2 5.59 3.23 9.87
C PHE A 2 6.58 3.03 8.72
N ILE A 3 6.09 2.51 7.60
CA ILE A 3 6.89 2.35 6.40
C ILE A 3 6.17 3.07 5.27
N PHE A 4 6.90 3.86 4.50
CA PHE A 4 6.35 4.63 3.41
C PHE A 4 6.95 4.14 2.09
N ILE A 5 6.09 3.72 1.16
CA ILE A 5 6.52 3.24 -0.15
C ILE A 5 6.47 4.40 -1.13
N ASP A 6 7.63 4.80 -1.63
CA ASP A 6 7.77 5.87 -2.60
C ASP A 6 8.86 5.44 -3.59
N ALA A 7 8.46 4.64 -4.55
CA ALA A 7 9.38 4.00 -5.47
C ALA A 7 8.73 3.92 -6.85
N ASP A 8 9.33 3.16 -7.76
CA ASP A 8 8.70 2.95 -9.05
C ASP A 8 7.43 2.10 -8.87
N LYS A 9 6.38 2.46 -9.61
CA LYS A 9 5.06 1.87 -9.41
C LYS A 9 5.03 0.37 -9.62
N GLU A 10 5.83 -0.12 -10.56
CA GLU A 10 5.89 -1.54 -10.86
C GLU A 10 6.37 -2.38 -9.68
N SER A 11 7.06 -1.78 -8.74
CA SER A 11 7.64 -2.48 -7.60
C SER A 11 6.83 -2.37 -6.32
N TYR A 12 5.68 -1.69 -6.34
CA TYR A 12 4.91 -1.45 -5.12
C TYR A 12 4.45 -2.75 -4.45
N ILE A 13 3.95 -3.71 -5.22
CA ILE A 13 3.51 -4.99 -4.66
C ILE A 13 4.67 -5.72 -4.01
N GLU A 14 5.83 -5.74 -4.68
CA GLU A 14 7.00 -6.40 -4.15
C GLU A 14 7.48 -5.75 -2.85
N TYR A 15 7.53 -4.42 -2.83
CA TYR A 15 7.92 -3.71 -1.61
C TYR A 15 6.94 -3.96 -0.48
N PHE A 16 5.64 -3.98 -0.79
CA PHE A 16 4.64 -4.27 0.23
C PHE A 16 4.86 -5.65 0.83
N ASP A 17 5.09 -6.65 -0.01
CA ASP A 17 5.30 -8.01 0.45
C ASP A 17 6.56 -8.16 1.30
N LEU A 18 7.60 -7.38 0.99
CA LEU A 18 8.82 -7.40 1.79
C LEU A 18 8.62 -6.68 3.14
N CYS A 19 7.79 -5.64 3.16
CA CYS A 19 7.61 -4.82 4.34
C CYS A 19 6.62 -5.40 5.34
N LEU A 20 5.56 -6.04 4.86
CA LEU A 20 4.48 -6.48 5.74
C LEU A 20 4.96 -7.36 6.90
N PRO A 21 5.82 -8.35 6.68
CA PRO A 21 6.30 -9.17 7.80
C PRO A 21 7.14 -8.40 8.81
N LEU A 22 7.72 -7.26 8.39
CA LEU A 22 8.59 -6.47 9.26
C LEU A 22 7.83 -5.50 10.14
N VAL A 23 6.57 -5.24 9.80
CA VAL A 23 5.73 -4.29 10.53
C VAL A 23 5.04 -5.02 11.68
N ARG A 24 5.01 -4.39 12.85
CA ARG A 24 4.28 -4.93 13.98
C ARG A 24 2.78 -4.77 13.79
N LYS A 25 2.01 -5.59 14.52
CA LYS A 25 0.58 -5.37 14.65
C LYS A 25 0.35 -3.92 15.10
N GLY A 26 -0.52 -3.21 14.43
CA GLY A 26 -0.77 -1.79 14.67
C GLY A 26 0.12 -0.86 13.85
N GLY A 27 1.12 -1.40 13.16
CA GLY A 27 1.98 -0.60 12.31
C GLY A 27 1.31 -0.26 11.00
N ILE A 28 1.87 0.72 10.29
CA ILE A 28 1.26 1.31 9.09
C ILE A 28 2.22 1.25 7.92
N ILE A 29 1.69 0.89 6.76
CA ILE A 29 2.41 0.98 5.49
C ILE A 29 1.65 1.98 4.62
N GLY A 30 2.30 3.08 4.24
CA GLY A 30 1.73 4.07 3.35
C GLY A 30 2.30 3.93 1.95
N ALA A 31 1.46 4.15 0.94
CA ALA A 31 1.90 4.15 -0.45
C ALA A 31 1.39 5.41 -1.13
N ASP A 32 2.28 6.16 -1.75
CA ASP A 32 1.98 7.46 -2.35
C ASP A 32 1.63 7.31 -3.82
N ASN A 33 0.94 8.32 -4.36
CA ASN A 33 0.66 8.47 -5.79
C ASN A 33 -0.11 7.31 -6.39
N ILE A 34 -1.11 6.79 -5.69
CA ILE A 34 -1.85 5.63 -6.18
C ILE A 34 -2.97 6.01 -7.15
N LEU A 35 -3.35 7.29 -7.24
CA LEU A 35 -4.39 7.76 -8.15
C LEU A 35 -3.83 8.49 -9.37
N PHE A 36 -2.55 8.77 -9.38
CA PHE A 36 -1.95 9.58 -10.43
C PHE A 36 -0.48 9.18 -10.60
N PRO A 37 0.07 9.18 -11.84
CA PRO A 37 -0.63 9.49 -13.09
C PRO A 37 -1.48 8.33 -13.60
N GLU A 38 -2.45 8.68 -14.43
CA GLU A 38 -3.45 7.72 -14.91
C GLU A 38 -2.86 6.53 -15.65
N ARG A 39 -1.71 6.70 -16.30
CA ARG A 39 -1.09 5.61 -17.04
C ARG A 39 -0.70 4.42 -16.15
N PHE A 40 -0.68 4.62 -14.84
CA PHE A 40 -0.38 3.56 -13.88
C PHE A 40 -1.63 3.01 -13.18
N ASN A 41 -2.83 3.35 -13.66
CA ASN A 41 -4.07 2.94 -12.99
C ASN A 41 -4.18 1.43 -12.82
N GLN A 42 -3.80 0.67 -13.85
CA GLN A 42 -3.91 -0.79 -13.75
C GLN A 42 -2.94 -1.34 -12.70
N ILE A 43 -1.71 -0.83 -12.71
CA ILE A 43 -0.70 -1.24 -11.74
C ILE A 43 -1.16 -0.93 -10.33
N MET A 44 -1.75 0.25 -10.13
CA MET A 44 -2.21 0.66 -8.82
C MET A 44 -3.46 -0.10 -8.39
N THR A 45 -4.36 -0.42 -9.34
CA THR A 45 -5.51 -1.27 -9.04
C THR A 45 -5.03 -2.65 -8.58
N ASP A 46 -4.01 -3.18 -9.23
CA ASP A 46 -3.42 -4.46 -8.83
C ASP A 46 -2.82 -4.38 -7.43
N TYR A 47 -2.15 -3.27 -7.11
CA TYR A 47 -1.61 -3.05 -5.77
C TYR A 47 -2.71 -3.06 -4.72
N LEU A 48 -3.78 -2.29 -4.96
CA LEU A 48 -4.89 -2.22 -4.00
C LEU A 48 -5.55 -3.58 -3.80
N SER A 49 -5.77 -4.31 -4.89
CA SER A 49 -6.35 -5.64 -4.81
C SER A 49 -5.47 -6.58 -4.01
N HIS A 50 -4.16 -6.52 -4.28
CA HIS A 50 -3.19 -7.36 -3.58
C HIS A 50 -3.18 -7.08 -2.08
N VAL A 51 -3.09 -5.81 -1.72
CA VAL A 51 -3.07 -5.40 -0.32
C VAL A 51 -4.34 -5.84 0.39
N ARG A 52 -5.49 -5.59 -0.24
CA ARG A 52 -6.79 -5.86 0.37
C ARG A 52 -7.15 -7.35 0.40
N SER A 53 -6.37 -8.17 -0.31
CA SER A 53 -6.55 -9.62 -0.25
C SER A 53 -5.94 -10.23 1.01
N LYS A 54 -5.10 -9.48 1.73
CA LYS A 54 -4.47 -9.99 2.95
C LYS A 54 -5.44 -9.94 4.11
N SER A 55 -5.58 -11.05 4.82
CA SER A 55 -6.53 -11.13 5.94
C SER A 55 -6.06 -10.40 7.18
N ASN A 56 -4.78 -10.07 7.25
CA ASN A 56 -4.19 -9.46 8.46
C ASN A 56 -3.99 -7.96 8.34
N VAL A 57 -4.61 -7.31 7.37
CA VAL A 57 -4.51 -5.85 7.22
C VAL A 57 -5.88 -5.26 6.95
N GLN A 58 -6.00 -3.95 7.19
CA GLN A 58 -7.07 -3.11 6.70
C GLN A 58 -6.43 -1.96 5.94
N SER A 59 -7.03 -1.56 4.83
CA SER A 59 -6.42 -0.57 3.95
C SER A 59 -7.48 0.35 3.38
N VAL A 60 -7.14 1.63 3.28
CA VAL A 60 -8.05 2.66 2.78
C VAL A 60 -7.30 3.63 1.89
N THR A 61 -7.97 4.10 0.85
CA THR A 61 -7.42 5.14 -0.02
C THR A 61 -7.87 6.50 0.48
N ILE A 62 -6.91 7.39 0.70
CA ILE A 62 -7.19 8.77 1.07
C ILE A 62 -6.92 9.62 -0.16
N PRO A 63 -7.96 10.29 -0.72
CA PRO A 63 -7.81 11.03 -1.98
C PRO A 63 -7.24 12.44 -1.77
N ILE A 64 -6.09 12.51 -1.12
CA ILE A 64 -5.34 13.76 -0.92
C ILE A 64 -4.22 13.77 -1.95
N ASP A 65 -4.03 14.91 -2.61
CA ASP A 65 -3.03 15.05 -3.66
C ASP A 65 -3.22 13.97 -4.72
N ASN A 66 -2.22 13.12 -4.94
CA ASN A 66 -2.27 12.07 -5.94
C ASN A 66 -2.76 10.74 -5.38
N GLY A 67 -3.35 10.77 -4.19
CA GLY A 67 -3.89 9.58 -3.55
C GLY A 67 -2.86 8.86 -2.69
N GLU A 68 -3.29 8.51 -1.48
CA GLU A 68 -2.47 7.78 -0.52
C GLU A 68 -3.22 6.51 -0.12
N GLU A 69 -2.53 5.38 -0.13
CA GLU A 69 -3.12 4.16 0.42
C GLU A 69 -2.49 3.91 1.79
N ILE A 70 -3.33 3.87 2.80
CA ILE A 70 -2.89 3.65 4.18
C ILE A 70 -3.32 2.26 4.59
N THR A 71 -2.35 1.42 4.92
CA THR A 71 -2.58 0.03 5.31
C THR A 71 -2.15 -0.16 6.75
N ILE A 72 -3.04 -0.71 7.56
CA ILE A 72 -2.75 -1.00 8.97
C ILE A 72 -2.71 -2.52 9.15
N LYS A 73 -1.65 -3.01 9.78
CA LYS A 73 -1.55 -4.43 10.11
C LYS A 73 -2.38 -4.68 11.36
N ILE A 74 -3.43 -5.48 11.24
CA ILE A 74 -4.39 -5.68 12.34
C ILE A 74 -4.14 -6.98 13.11
N SER A 75 -3.34 -7.88 12.56
CA SER A 75 -2.97 -9.10 13.28
C SER A 75 -1.67 -9.65 12.69
N GLU A 76 -1.01 -10.51 13.44
CA GLU A 76 0.21 -11.14 12.95
C GLU A 76 -0.14 -12.23 11.94
#